data_129983cd10d635916215b76b47c2f373
#
_entry.id   129983cd10d635916215b76b47c2f373
#
_cell.length_a   1.000
_cell.length_b   1.000
_cell.length_c   1.000
_cell.angle_alpha   90.00
_cell.angle_beta   90.00
_cell.angle_gamma   90.00
#
_symmetry.space_group_name_H-M   'P 1'
#
loop_
_entity.id
_entity.type
_entity.pdbx_description
1 polymer ?
#
loop_
_entity_poly.entity_id
_entity_poly.type
_entity_poly.pdbx_seq_one_letter_code
_entity_poly.pdbx_strand_id
1 'polypeptide(L)'
;MFTLLFGVGFYVFLERMERKDLGLKAMDIYARRLLWLFLFGLAHAYLIWNGDVLYHYAACGFFLFPLRSFKVNQLVMVVFLFAGILLYNSYKRASKTKEQFHQYTQAVELAEEERTEEDQKRIKIWEKRTQPGEADRSNIDIPRTTLYQSWLANAEHTKVHKGAVFYQGILFRTLLMMVLGIILYKLGVFHDYRSVKYYWPITLVILAAALTMNYFRYYHWTFEYFEPVKSLGQSWLFTFPKETLGLAYILLLNGLYQKYLKRFAANLISYVGRMALSNYILQSIICGLIFYGYGLGKYNQYSRAELLLFVIIIWLLQLSISWFWMRKFAQGPLEKLWRKLTYQPFQ
;
A
#
# COMPACT_ATOMS: atom_id res chain seq x y z
N MET A 1 3.64 -5.18 -3.41
CA MET A 1 5.02 -5.18 -3.93
C MET A 1 5.90 -4.18 -3.18
N PHE A 2 5.63 -2.88 -3.26
CA PHE A 2 6.47 -1.83 -2.65
C PHE A 2 6.69 -2.05 -1.14
N THR A 3 5.64 -2.35 -0.38
CA THR A 3 5.70 -2.66 1.06
C THR A 3 6.67 -3.79 1.40
N LEU A 4 6.66 -4.85 0.60
CA LEU A 4 7.55 -6.00 0.77
C LEU A 4 9.01 -5.60 0.56
N LEU A 5 9.30 -4.88 -0.53
CA LEU A 5 10.66 -4.36 -0.81
C LEU A 5 11.14 -3.37 0.24
N PHE A 6 10.23 -2.60 0.83
CA PHE A 6 10.54 -1.70 1.92
C PHE A 6 11.01 -2.45 3.17
N GLY A 7 10.34 -3.58 3.51
CA GLY A 7 10.78 -4.48 4.58
C GLY A 7 12.19 -5.05 4.32
N VAL A 8 12.47 -5.45 3.07
CA VAL A 8 13.83 -5.86 2.66
C VAL A 8 14.83 -4.72 2.88
N GLY A 9 14.50 -3.51 2.43
CA GLY A 9 15.37 -2.35 2.57
C GLY A 9 15.71 -2.02 4.02
N PHE A 10 14.73 -2.12 4.93
CA PHE A 10 14.98 -1.97 6.37
C PHE A 10 15.90 -3.04 6.90
N TYR A 11 15.63 -4.30 6.58
CA TYR A 11 16.43 -5.40 7.08
C TYR A 11 17.88 -5.31 6.60
N VAL A 12 18.09 -5.07 5.31
CA VAL A 12 19.43 -4.88 4.72
C VAL A 12 20.17 -3.72 5.37
N PHE A 13 19.46 -2.63 5.68
CA PHE A 13 20.07 -1.50 6.36
C PHE A 13 20.54 -1.87 7.77
N LEU A 14 19.71 -2.54 8.56
CA LEU A 14 20.05 -3.00 9.91
C LEU A 14 21.21 -4.00 9.89
N GLU A 15 21.17 -5.00 9.02
CA GLU A 15 22.22 -5.98 8.85
C GLU A 15 23.59 -5.32 8.54
N ARG A 16 23.59 -4.30 7.67
CA ARG A 16 24.82 -3.53 7.37
C ARG A 16 25.34 -2.75 8.56
N MET A 17 24.46 -2.26 9.43
CA MET A 17 24.86 -1.54 10.65
C MET A 17 25.41 -2.51 11.70
N GLU A 18 24.79 -3.68 11.86
CA GLU A 18 25.27 -4.74 12.76
C GLU A 18 26.67 -5.24 12.35
N ARG A 19 26.90 -5.47 11.05
CA ARG A 19 28.22 -5.86 10.53
C ARG A 19 29.33 -4.82 10.78
N LYS A 20 28.96 -3.56 11.04
CA LYS A 20 29.91 -2.49 11.38
C LYS A 20 30.17 -2.37 12.88
N ASP A 21 29.55 -3.22 13.68
CA ASP A 21 29.68 -3.25 15.16
C ASP A 21 29.40 -1.89 15.84
N LEU A 22 28.38 -1.19 15.34
CA LEU A 22 28.05 0.15 15.80
C LEU A 22 27.25 0.15 17.12
N GLY A 23 26.86 -1.00 17.65
CA GLY A 23 26.11 -1.12 18.90
C GLY A 23 24.88 -0.21 19.00
N LEU A 24 24.77 0.58 20.08
CA LEU A 24 23.66 1.52 20.27
C LEU A 24 23.59 2.62 19.20
N LYS A 25 24.72 2.97 18.58
CA LYS A 25 24.76 3.95 17.50
C LYS A 25 24.01 3.49 16.26
N ALA A 26 23.96 2.17 16.01
CA ALA A 26 23.12 1.61 14.92
C ALA A 26 21.64 1.87 15.15
N MET A 27 21.17 1.73 16.40
CA MET A 27 19.78 2.00 16.78
C MET A 27 19.41 3.48 16.59
N ASP A 28 20.31 4.38 17.02
CA ASP A 28 20.12 5.83 16.86
C ASP A 28 20.03 6.22 15.37
N ILE A 29 20.93 5.74 14.53
CA ILE A 29 20.89 6.00 13.09
C ILE A 29 19.60 5.43 12.48
N TYR A 30 19.18 4.22 12.89
CA TYR A 30 17.94 3.62 12.43
C TYR A 30 16.70 4.44 12.83
N ALA A 31 16.62 4.84 14.11
CA ALA A 31 15.51 5.65 14.61
C ALA A 31 15.43 7.00 13.88
N ARG A 32 16.56 7.70 13.68
CA ARG A 32 16.62 8.94 12.90
C ARG A 32 16.17 8.75 11.45
N ARG A 33 16.58 7.63 10.84
CA ARG A 33 16.14 7.28 9.48
C ARG A 33 14.63 7.14 9.38
N LEU A 34 13.99 6.48 10.36
CA LEU A 34 12.54 6.34 10.42
C LEU A 34 11.84 7.65 10.73
N LEU A 35 12.39 8.43 11.68
CA LEU A 35 11.83 9.74 12.05
C LEU A 35 11.78 10.69 10.84
N TRP A 36 12.87 10.83 10.12
CA TRP A 36 12.89 11.69 8.93
C TRP A 36 11.95 11.18 7.83
N LEU A 37 11.88 9.86 7.62
CA LEU A 37 10.92 9.29 6.68
C LEU A 37 9.47 9.55 7.11
N PHE A 38 9.19 9.47 8.40
CA PHE A 38 7.88 9.79 8.98
C PHE A 38 7.53 11.27 8.73
N LEU A 39 8.47 12.19 8.97
CA LEU A 39 8.29 13.62 8.72
C LEU A 39 8.07 13.92 7.23
N PHE A 40 8.84 13.31 6.34
CA PHE A 40 8.61 13.44 4.88
C PHE A 40 7.23 12.92 4.48
N GLY A 41 6.80 11.78 5.04
CA GLY A 41 5.47 11.24 4.81
C GLY A 41 4.36 12.14 5.36
N LEU A 42 4.54 12.75 6.53
CA LEU A 42 3.60 13.74 7.05
C LEU A 42 3.52 14.97 6.15
N ALA A 43 4.66 15.54 5.77
CA ALA A 43 4.69 16.68 4.87
C ALA A 43 4.00 16.35 3.54
N HIS A 44 4.25 15.16 2.96
CA HIS A 44 3.60 14.71 1.76
C HIS A 44 2.08 14.54 1.95
N ALA A 45 1.64 13.90 3.05
CA ALA A 45 0.22 13.64 3.33
C ALA A 45 -0.60 14.93 3.52
N TYR A 46 -0.02 15.94 4.17
CA TYR A 46 -0.72 17.19 4.43
C TYR A 46 -0.63 18.19 3.28
N LEU A 47 0.53 18.29 2.63
CA LEU A 47 0.79 19.37 1.67
C LEU A 47 0.58 18.95 0.21
N ILE A 48 0.71 17.64 -0.11
CA ILE A 48 0.69 17.20 -1.50
C ILE A 48 -0.50 16.25 -1.74
N TRP A 49 -0.55 15.12 -1.03
CA TRP A 49 -1.57 14.11 -1.26
C TRP A 49 -1.84 13.25 -0.01
N ASN A 50 -3.09 13.21 0.43
CA ASN A 50 -3.55 12.51 1.64
C ASN A 50 -3.37 10.97 1.60
N GLY A 51 -3.17 10.38 0.41
CA GLY A 51 -2.93 8.94 0.23
C GLY A 51 -1.48 8.50 0.49
N ASP A 52 -0.70 9.25 1.29
CA ASP A 52 0.68 8.90 1.60
C ASP A 52 0.83 7.56 2.30
N VAL A 53 1.90 6.85 1.95
CA VAL A 53 2.28 5.56 2.55
C VAL A 53 3.57 5.63 3.37
N LEU A 54 4.38 6.70 3.22
CA LEU A 54 5.71 6.79 3.82
C LEU A 54 5.65 6.85 5.35
N TYR A 55 4.75 7.66 5.92
CA TYR A 55 4.61 7.76 7.37
C TYR A 55 4.10 6.46 7.98
N HIS A 56 3.23 5.71 7.28
CA HIS A 56 2.79 4.38 7.70
C HIS A 56 3.97 3.40 7.70
N TYR A 57 4.79 3.43 6.67
CA TYR A 57 5.96 2.55 6.57
C TYR A 57 7.01 2.87 7.62
N ALA A 58 7.21 4.15 7.90
CA ALA A 58 8.10 4.57 8.98
C ALA A 58 7.61 4.07 10.35
N ALA A 59 6.31 4.22 10.64
CA ALA A 59 5.69 3.69 11.86
C ALA A 59 5.84 2.16 11.94
N CYS A 60 5.55 1.42 10.86
CA CYS A 60 5.76 -0.02 10.80
C CYS A 60 7.23 -0.42 10.98
N GLY A 61 8.17 0.40 10.51
CA GLY A 61 9.59 0.17 10.66
C GLY A 61 10.04 0.02 12.11
N PHE A 62 9.45 0.76 13.05
CA PHE A 62 9.74 0.59 14.48
C PHE A 62 9.36 -0.81 14.98
N PHE A 63 8.26 -1.37 14.50
CA PHE A 63 7.83 -2.73 14.85
C PHE A 63 8.68 -3.82 14.19
N LEU A 64 9.41 -3.52 13.11
CA LEU A 64 10.33 -4.48 12.50
C LEU A 64 11.65 -4.63 13.28
N PHE A 65 12.02 -3.64 14.07
CA PHE A 65 13.29 -3.64 14.78
C PHE A 65 13.49 -4.87 15.69
N PRO A 66 12.51 -5.27 16.53
CA PRO A 66 12.62 -6.49 17.35
C PRO A 66 12.76 -7.77 16.52
N LEU A 67 12.20 -7.79 15.31
CA LEU A 67 12.17 -8.98 14.45
C LEU A 67 13.48 -9.22 13.69
N ARG A 68 14.46 -8.31 13.77
CA ARG A 68 15.73 -8.41 13.02
C ARG A 68 16.53 -9.66 13.33
N SER A 69 16.53 -10.11 14.59
CA SER A 69 17.26 -11.29 15.06
C SER A 69 16.51 -12.60 14.85
N PHE A 70 15.25 -12.55 14.43
CA PHE A 70 14.41 -13.74 14.27
C PHE A 70 14.90 -14.62 13.13
N LYS A 71 14.91 -15.96 13.38
CA LYS A 71 15.13 -16.98 12.35
C LYS A 71 13.91 -17.04 11.40
N VAL A 72 14.10 -17.62 10.22
CA VAL A 72 13.03 -17.75 9.22
C VAL A 72 11.77 -18.38 9.81
N ASN A 73 11.90 -19.48 10.57
CA ASN A 73 10.75 -20.16 11.18
C ASN A 73 9.97 -19.26 12.14
N GLN A 74 10.64 -18.41 12.92
CA GLN A 74 10.02 -17.46 13.83
C GLN A 74 9.29 -16.36 13.05
N LEU A 75 9.89 -15.86 11.95
CA LEU A 75 9.24 -14.90 11.08
C LEU A 75 8.01 -15.49 10.39
N VAL A 76 8.04 -16.76 10.00
CA VAL A 76 6.88 -17.47 9.46
C VAL A 76 5.76 -17.53 10.49
N MET A 77 6.05 -17.82 11.77
CA MET A 77 5.03 -17.77 12.84
C MET A 77 4.44 -16.37 12.99
N VAL A 78 5.25 -15.31 12.89
CA VAL A 78 4.76 -13.92 12.92
C VAL A 78 3.83 -13.63 11.74
N VAL A 79 4.15 -14.13 10.54
CA VAL A 79 3.27 -14.02 9.36
C VAL A 79 1.92 -14.71 9.61
N PHE A 80 1.93 -15.93 10.14
CA PHE A 80 0.69 -16.65 10.49
C PHE A 80 -0.13 -15.92 11.56
N LEU A 81 0.53 -15.34 12.58
CA LEU A 81 -0.14 -14.52 13.59
C LEU A 81 -0.84 -13.30 12.96
N PHE A 82 -0.14 -12.53 12.13
CA PHE A 82 -0.73 -11.37 11.46
C PHE A 82 -1.83 -11.78 10.47
N ALA A 83 -1.64 -12.88 9.75
CA ALA A 83 -2.66 -13.43 8.88
C ALA A 83 -3.92 -13.84 9.65
N GLY A 84 -3.77 -14.50 10.79
CA GLY A 84 -4.88 -14.87 11.68
C GLY A 84 -5.66 -13.66 12.18
N ILE A 85 -4.97 -12.60 12.62
CA ILE A 85 -5.61 -11.35 13.05
C ILE A 85 -6.40 -10.71 11.89
N LEU A 86 -5.83 -10.70 10.68
CA LEU A 86 -6.50 -10.14 9.51
C LEU A 86 -7.71 -10.98 9.07
N LEU A 87 -7.61 -12.30 9.13
CA LEU A 87 -8.73 -13.21 8.86
C LEU A 87 -9.85 -13.02 9.88
N TYR A 88 -9.53 -12.96 11.16
CA TYR A 88 -10.50 -12.70 12.22
C TYR A 88 -11.22 -11.36 12.01
N ASN A 89 -10.47 -10.29 11.71
CA ASN A 89 -11.04 -8.98 11.43
C ASN A 89 -11.90 -8.97 10.16
N SER A 90 -11.53 -9.75 9.15
CA SER A 90 -12.33 -9.93 7.93
C SER A 90 -13.63 -10.67 8.21
N TYR A 91 -13.56 -11.77 8.96
CA TYR A 91 -14.72 -12.52 9.40
C TYR A 91 -15.70 -11.67 10.24
N LYS A 92 -15.18 -10.94 11.24
CA LYS A 92 -15.99 -10.05 12.08
C LYS A 92 -16.71 -8.98 11.27
N ARG A 93 -16.04 -8.40 10.25
CA ARG A 93 -16.68 -7.44 9.34
C ARG A 93 -17.77 -8.08 8.49
N ALA A 94 -17.53 -9.27 7.94
CA ALA A 94 -18.50 -10.00 7.16
C ALA A 94 -19.73 -10.39 8.00
N SER A 95 -19.53 -10.86 9.25
CA SER A 95 -20.59 -11.17 10.20
C SER A 95 -21.45 -9.93 10.51
N LYS A 96 -20.81 -8.78 10.81
CA LYS A 96 -21.53 -7.52 11.04
C LYS A 96 -22.33 -7.08 9.82
N THR A 97 -21.79 -7.27 8.62
CA THR A 97 -22.49 -6.93 7.36
C THR A 97 -23.71 -7.83 7.16
N LYS A 98 -23.61 -9.12 7.47
CA LYS A 98 -24.75 -10.05 7.42
C LYS A 98 -25.85 -9.65 8.41
N GLU A 99 -25.47 -9.29 9.61
CA GLU A 99 -26.41 -8.84 10.63
C GLU A 99 -27.15 -7.56 10.19
N GLN A 100 -26.41 -6.58 9.66
CA GLN A 100 -27.00 -5.34 9.13
C GLN A 100 -27.95 -5.64 7.96
N PHE A 101 -27.62 -6.59 7.09
CA PHE A 101 -28.51 -7.01 6.01
C PHE A 101 -29.78 -7.66 6.53
N HIS A 102 -29.69 -8.53 7.54
CA HIS A 102 -30.84 -9.16 8.16
C HIS A 102 -31.77 -8.12 8.79
N GLN A 103 -31.21 -7.16 9.53
CA GLN A 103 -31.98 -6.04 10.11
C GLN A 103 -32.64 -5.17 9.04
N TYR A 104 -31.97 -4.91 7.92
CA TYR A 104 -32.54 -4.22 6.76
C TYR A 104 -33.69 -5.00 6.17
N THR A 105 -33.55 -6.31 5.93
CA THR A 105 -34.60 -7.15 5.34
C THR A 105 -35.85 -7.16 6.23
N GLN A 106 -35.67 -7.32 7.54
CA GLN A 106 -36.76 -7.26 8.51
C GLN A 106 -37.49 -5.89 8.49
N ALA A 107 -36.71 -4.80 8.42
CA ALA A 107 -37.30 -3.45 8.38
C ALA A 107 -38.07 -3.18 7.07
N VAL A 108 -37.63 -3.73 5.94
CA VAL A 108 -38.31 -3.56 4.64
C VAL A 108 -39.58 -4.40 4.55
N GLU A 109 -39.63 -5.57 5.20
CA GLU A 109 -40.82 -6.45 5.24
C GLU A 109 -41.99 -5.84 6.03
N LEU A 110 -41.74 -4.87 6.93
CA LEU A 110 -42.77 -4.12 7.64
C LEU A 110 -43.49 -3.14 6.69
N ALA A 111 -44.79 -3.00 6.86
CA ALA A 111 -45.54 -1.98 6.18
C ALA A 111 -45.01 -0.56 6.53
N GLU A 112 -45.06 0.39 5.62
CA GLU A 112 -44.47 1.72 5.83
C GLU A 112 -45.00 2.42 7.10
N GLU A 113 -46.29 2.19 7.41
CA GLU A 113 -46.95 2.75 8.57
C GLU A 113 -46.50 2.14 9.91
N GLU A 114 -45.94 0.93 9.89
CA GLU A 114 -45.47 0.19 11.07
C GLU A 114 -43.95 0.38 11.34
N ARG A 115 -43.23 1.04 10.41
CA ARG A 115 -41.79 1.27 10.51
C ARG A 115 -41.45 2.30 11.58
N THR A 116 -40.63 1.91 12.53
CA THR A 116 -40.07 2.86 13.51
C THR A 116 -39.00 3.76 12.90
N GLU A 117 -38.65 4.86 13.57
CA GLU A 117 -37.54 5.72 13.15
C GLU A 117 -36.21 4.94 13.02
N GLU A 118 -36.05 3.92 13.86
CA GLU A 118 -34.85 3.06 13.85
C GLU A 118 -34.82 2.17 12.60
N ASP A 119 -35.96 1.66 12.17
CA ASP A 119 -36.09 0.86 10.93
C ASP A 119 -35.82 1.72 9.69
N GLN A 120 -36.34 2.93 9.65
CA GLN A 120 -36.04 3.87 8.58
C GLN A 120 -34.57 4.22 8.51
N LYS A 121 -33.90 4.36 9.68
CA LYS A 121 -32.47 4.59 9.77
C LYS A 121 -31.66 3.40 9.26
N ARG A 122 -32.06 2.16 9.59
CA ARG A 122 -31.44 0.92 9.09
C ARG A 122 -31.56 0.80 7.57
N ILE A 123 -32.73 1.10 7.02
CA ILE A 123 -33.00 1.12 5.57
C ILE A 123 -32.07 2.13 4.90
N LYS A 124 -32.07 3.38 5.35
CA LYS A 124 -31.19 4.44 4.78
C LYS A 124 -29.70 4.10 4.84
N ILE A 125 -29.23 3.51 5.94
CA ILE A 125 -27.82 3.10 6.08
C ILE A 125 -27.47 2.02 5.06
N TRP A 126 -28.36 1.04 4.87
CA TRP A 126 -28.14 -0.05 3.92
C TRP A 126 -28.20 0.44 2.47
N GLU A 127 -29.23 1.21 2.11
CA GLU A 127 -29.38 1.79 0.78
C GLU A 127 -28.19 2.69 0.40
N LYS A 128 -27.79 3.59 1.32
CA LYS A 128 -26.59 4.42 1.10
C LYS A 128 -25.32 3.60 0.88
N ARG A 129 -25.25 2.41 1.48
CA ARG A 129 -24.10 1.51 1.33
C ARG A 129 -24.15 0.74 0.00
N THR A 130 -25.35 0.40 -0.50
CA THR A 130 -25.57 -0.52 -1.63
C THR A 130 -25.90 0.20 -2.92
N GLN A 131 -26.47 1.40 -2.85
CA GLN A 131 -26.62 2.23 -4.02
C GLN A 131 -25.25 2.84 -4.35
N PRO A 132 -24.61 2.47 -5.48
CA PRO A 132 -23.45 3.21 -5.95
C PRO A 132 -23.96 4.57 -6.37
N GLY A 133 -23.86 5.53 -5.45
CA GLY A 133 -24.47 6.84 -5.63
C GLY A 133 -23.91 7.53 -6.84
N GLU A 134 -24.80 7.94 -7.75
CA GLU A 134 -24.60 9.15 -8.54
C GLU A 134 -24.29 10.34 -7.60
N ALA A 135 -24.84 10.34 -6.40
CA ALA A 135 -24.58 11.31 -5.33
C ALA A 135 -23.12 11.35 -4.84
N ASP A 136 -22.40 10.23 -4.86
CA ASP A 136 -21.00 10.22 -4.40
C ASP A 136 -20.03 10.75 -5.47
N ARG A 137 -20.45 10.81 -6.72
CA ARG A 137 -19.67 11.45 -7.80
C ARG A 137 -19.89 12.98 -7.85
N SER A 138 -21.06 13.46 -7.47
CA SER A 138 -21.35 14.90 -7.40
C SER A 138 -20.85 15.55 -6.11
N ASN A 139 -20.75 14.79 -5.00
CA ASN A 139 -20.16 15.27 -3.74
C ASN A 139 -18.62 15.16 -3.69
N ILE A 140 -17.99 14.64 -4.73
CA ILE A 140 -16.61 14.98 -5.03
C ILE A 140 -16.64 16.33 -5.78
N ASP A 141 -17.36 17.26 -5.26
CA ASP A 141 -17.18 18.67 -5.53
C ASP A 141 -15.86 19.09 -4.91
N ILE A 142 -14.84 18.78 -5.66
CA ILE A 142 -13.59 19.45 -5.51
C ILE A 142 -13.42 20.34 -6.75
N PRO A 143 -13.96 21.52 -6.76
CA PRO A 143 -13.16 22.63 -7.18
C PRO A 143 -12.21 22.92 -6.00
N ARG A 144 -11.19 22.08 -5.81
CA ARG A 144 -10.02 22.47 -5.03
C ARG A 144 -9.35 23.57 -5.83
N THR A 145 -9.99 24.71 -5.84
CA THR A 145 -9.65 25.86 -6.68
C THR A 145 -8.37 26.50 -6.24
N THR A 146 -7.96 26.31 -4.99
CA THR A 146 -6.73 26.87 -4.44
C THR A 146 -5.86 25.82 -3.74
N LEU A 147 -4.57 26.05 -3.71
CA LEU A 147 -3.61 25.20 -2.99
C LEU A 147 -3.96 25.11 -1.49
N TYR A 148 -4.39 26.22 -0.90
CA TYR A 148 -4.80 26.28 0.51
C TYR A 148 -6.02 25.38 0.81
N GLN A 149 -7.04 25.40 -0.05
CA GLN A 149 -8.20 24.51 0.10
C GLN A 149 -7.80 23.02 -0.04
N SER A 150 -6.87 22.71 -0.93
CA SER A 150 -6.32 21.35 -1.05
C SER A 150 -5.59 20.90 0.22
N TRP A 151 -4.85 21.79 0.88
CA TRP A 151 -4.19 21.48 2.16
C TRP A 151 -5.21 21.25 3.29
N LEU A 152 -6.24 22.06 3.39
CA LEU A 152 -7.33 21.86 4.38
C LEU A 152 -8.01 20.51 4.17
N ALA A 153 -8.38 20.17 2.93
CA ALA A 153 -9.00 18.91 2.61
C ALA A 153 -8.08 17.71 2.90
N ASN A 154 -6.78 17.82 2.56
CA ASN A 154 -5.80 16.79 2.90
C ASN A 154 -5.65 16.63 4.42
N ALA A 155 -5.70 17.73 5.18
CA ALA A 155 -5.62 17.69 6.64
C ALA A 155 -6.83 16.98 7.26
N GLU A 156 -8.05 17.26 6.81
CA GLU A 156 -9.26 16.59 7.28
C GLU A 156 -9.25 15.09 6.97
N HIS A 157 -8.99 14.71 5.71
CA HIS A 157 -8.88 13.31 5.32
C HIS A 157 -7.80 12.58 6.09
N THR A 158 -6.67 13.22 6.32
CA THR A 158 -5.57 12.63 7.07
C THR A 158 -5.93 12.41 8.53
N LYS A 159 -6.67 13.32 9.18
CA LYS A 159 -7.16 13.16 10.57
C LYS A 159 -8.12 11.97 10.69
N VAL A 160 -9.11 11.87 9.81
CA VAL A 160 -10.13 10.82 9.82
C VAL A 160 -9.53 9.44 9.60
N HIS A 161 -8.57 9.30 8.67
CA HIS A 161 -7.98 8.01 8.32
C HIS A 161 -6.87 7.54 9.27
N LYS A 162 -6.33 8.42 10.11
CA LYS A 162 -5.21 8.09 11.03
C LYS A 162 -5.62 7.36 12.30
N GLY A 163 -6.88 7.38 12.68
CA GLY A 163 -7.34 6.79 13.95
C GLY A 163 -7.58 5.28 13.86
N ALA A 164 -8.82 4.87 14.03
CA ALA A 164 -9.23 3.47 14.15
C ALA A 164 -8.87 2.58 12.95
N VAL A 165 -8.88 3.12 11.71
CA VAL A 165 -8.63 2.36 10.49
C VAL A 165 -7.17 1.88 10.40
N PHE A 166 -6.22 2.67 10.88
CA PHE A 166 -4.80 2.29 10.89
C PHE A 166 -4.55 1.06 11.77
N TYR A 167 -5.09 1.07 12.99
CA TYR A 167 -4.88 -0.03 13.94
C TYR A 167 -5.69 -1.28 13.58
N GLN A 168 -6.83 -1.16 12.90
CA GLN A 168 -7.72 -2.29 12.62
C GLN A 168 -7.27 -3.21 11.47
N GLY A 169 -6.41 -2.77 10.59
CA GLY A 169 -6.03 -3.63 9.45
C GLY A 169 -4.78 -3.19 8.68
N ILE A 170 -4.55 -1.89 8.48
CA ILE A 170 -3.45 -1.39 7.64
C ILE A 170 -2.10 -1.75 8.28
N LEU A 171 -1.93 -1.59 9.59
CA LEU A 171 -0.71 -1.92 10.31
C LEU A 171 -0.30 -3.39 10.11
N PHE A 172 -1.20 -4.33 10.48
CA PHE A 172 -0.91 -5.77 10.38
C PHE A 172 -0.69 -6.23 8.95
N ARG A 173 -1.42 -5.64 7.99
CA ARG A 173 -1.27 -5.92 6.56
C ARG A 173 0.09 -5.44 6.04
N THR A 174 0.50 -4.26 6.46
CA THR A 174 1.81 -3.68 6.10
C THR A 174 2.94 -4.49 6.72
N LEU A 175 2.86 -4.81 8.01
CA LEU A 175 3.86 -5.63 8.70
C LEU A 175 3.97 -7.03 8.11
N LEU A 176 2.85 -7.68 7.79
CA LEU A 176 2.83 -8.99 7.13
C LEU A 176 3.65 -8.96 5.83
N MET A 177 3.40 -7.99 4.97
CA MET A 177 4.13 -7.86 3.71
C MET A 177 5.60 -7.51 3.90
N MET A 178 5.93 -6.67 4.88
CA MET A 178 7.33 -6.34 5.21
C MET A 178 8.08 -7.57 5.73
N VAL A 179 7.46 -8.36 6.62
CA VAL A 179 8.05 -9.59 7.17
C VAL A 179 8.22 -10.65 6.08
N LEU A 180 7.25 -10.80 5.16
CA LEU A 180 7.42 -11.66 3.98
C LEU A 180 8.63 -11.24 3.15
N GLY A 181 8.87 -9.94 2.99
CA GLY A 181 10.07 -9.43 2.32
C GLY A 181 11.36 -9.86 3.01
N ILE A 182 11.41 -9.77 4.34
CA ILE A 182 12.56 -10.20 5.14
C ILE A 182 12.79 -11.72 4.98
N ILE A 183 11.72 -12.52 5.00
CA ILE A 183 11.81 -13.97 4.78
C ILE A 183 12.42 -14.27 3.41
N LEU A 184 11.92 -13.68 2.34
CA LEU A 184 12.45 -13.88 0.99
C LEU A 184 13.91 -13.46 0.87
N TYR A 185 14.31 -12.39 1.55
CA TYR A 185 15.70 -11.96 1.60
C TYR A 185 16.59 -12.99 2.33
N LYS A 186 16.17 -13.45 3.51
CA LYS A 186 16.90 -14.48 4.30
C LYS A 186 16.99 -15.82 3.57
N LEU A 187 16.01 -16.17 2.74
CA LEU A 187 16.04 -17.35 1.85
C LEU A 187 16.93 -17.15 0.62
N GLY A 188 17.53 -15.98 0.44
CA GLY A 188 18.43 -15.70 -0.66
C GLY A 188 17.74 -15.43 -2.02
N VAL A 189 16.41 -15.36 -2.07
CA VAL A 189 15.61 -15.21 -3.31
C VAL A 189 16.04 -14.02 -4.16
N PHE A 190 16.43 -12.91 -3.53
CA PHE A 190 16.87 -11.70 -4.24
C PHE A 190 18.31 -11.75 -4.72
N HIS A 191 19.13 -12.65 -4.19
CA HIS A 191 20.52 -12.86 -4.63
C HIS A 191 20.59 -13.88 -5.77
N ASP A 192 20.00 -15.05 -5.57
CA ASP A 192 19.84 -16.09 -6.57
C ASP A 192 18.50 -16.81 -6.37
N TYR A 193 17.61 -16.73 -7.34
CA TYR A 193 16.31 -17.41 -7.28
C TYR A 193 16.46 -18.94 -7.20
N ARG A 194 17.59 -19.51 -7.64
CA ARG A 194 17.91 -20.95 -7.58
C ARG A 194 18.14 -21.44 -6.15
N SER A 195 18.35 -20.53 -5.18
CA SER A 195 18.46 -20.89 -3.76
C SER A 195 17.19 -21.56 -3.24
N VAL A 196 16.05 -21.31 -3.89
CA VAL A 196 14.77 -21.93 -3.55
C VAL A 196 14.47 -23.08 -4.52
N LYS A 197 14.50 -24.31 -3.97
CA LYS A 197 14.07 -25.49 -4.73
C LYS A 197 12.63 -25.31 -5.24
N TYR A 198 12.39 -25.63 -6.49
CA TYR A 198 11.07 -25.48 -7.13
C TYR A 198 10.57 -24.02 -7.23
N TYR A 199 11.46 -23.04 -7.35
CA TYR A 199 11.10 -21.63 -7.44
C TYR A 199 9.98 -21.35 -8.48
N TRP A 200 10.16 -21.81 -9.71
CA TRP A 200 9.17 -21.56 -10.79
C TRP A 200 7.82 -22.23 -10.56
N PRO A 201 7.73 -23.52 -10.20
CA PRO A 201 6.45 -24.14 -9.84
C PRO A 201 5.75 -23.38 -8.70
N ILE A 202 6.47 -23.04 -7.63
CA ILE A 202 5.91 -22.27 -6.49
C ILE A 202 5.39 -20.91 -6.98
N THR A 203 6.17 -20.19 -7.77
CA THR A 203 5.78 -18.89 -8.32
C THR A 203 4.51 -18.99 -9.17
N LEU A 204 4.41 -19.99 -10.03
CA LEU A 204 3.24 -20.20 -10.89
C LEU A 204 1.99 -20.60 -10.08
N VAL A 205 2.14 -21.44 -9.07
CA VAL A 205 1.03 -21.80 -8.15
C VAL A 205 0.53 -20.57 -7.40
N ILE A 206 1.43 -19.76 -6.83
CA ILE A 206 1.06 -18.51 -6.15
C ILE A 206 0.40 -17.53 -7.12
N LEU A 207 0.90 -17.42 -8.35
CA LEU A 207 0.31 -16.55 -9.38
C LEU A 207 -1.10 -17.02 -9.78
N ALA A 208 -1.28 -18.31 -10.02
CA ALA A 208 -2.58 -18.89 -10.35
C ALA A 208 -3.58 -18.65 -9.20
N ALA A 209 -3.21 -18.96 -7.97
CA ALA A 209 -4.03 -18.70 -6.78
C ALA A 209 -4.38 -17.21 -6.64
N ALA A 210 -3.40 -16.31 -6.83
CA ALA A 210 -3.61 -14.87 -6.74
C ALA A 210 -4.56 -14.35 -7.82
N LEU A 211 -4.43 -14.82 -9.07
CA LEU A 211 -5.31 -14.44 -10.17
C LEU A 211 -6.74 -14.95 -9.92
N THR A 212 -6.87 -16.20 -9.47
CA THR A 212 -8.17 -16.81 -9.11
C THR A 212 -8.86 -16.02 -7.99
N MET A 213 -8.13 -15.71 -6.89
CA MET A 213 -8.68 -14.91 -5.78
C MET A 213 -9.12 -13.50 -6.25
N ASN A 214 -8.34 -12.86 -7.11
CA ASN A 214 -8.69 -11.53 -7.62
C ASN A 214 -9.85 -11.60 -8.63
N TYR A 215 -9.96 -12.64 -9.45
CA TYR A 215 -11.09 -12.86 -10.34
C TYR A 215 -12.40 -13.01 -9.55
N PHE A 216 -12.45 -13.91 -8.56
CA PHE A 216 -13.63 -14.08 -7.72
C PHE A 216 -13.99 -12.81 -6.94
N ARG A 217 -12.98 -12.09 -6.42
CA ARG A 217 -13.19 -10.80 -5.79
C ARG A 217 -13.78 -9.77 -6.75
N TYR A 218 -13.29 -9.70 -7.99
CA TYR A 218 -13.81 -8.80 -9.02
C TYR A 218 -15.24 -9.18 -9.41
N TYR A 219 -15.50 -10.46 -9.62
CA TYR A 219 -16.82 -10.98 -9.96
C TYR A 219 -17.84 -10.65 -8.87
N HIS A 220 -17.53 -10.97 -7.62
CA HIS A 220 -18.38 -10.65 -6.48
C HIS A 220 -18.63 -9.14 -6.35
N TRP A 221 -17.60 -8.31 -6.49
CA TRP A 221 -17.74 -6.85 -6.46
C TRP A 221 -18.62 -6.32 -7.59
N THR A 222 -18.54 -6.87 -8.78
CA THR A 222 -19.22 -6.35 -9.96
C THR A 222 -20.64 -6.88 -10.10
N PHE A 223 -20.89 -8.14 -9.75
CA PHE A 223 -22.14 -8.84 -10.04
C PHE A 223 -22.94 -9.26 -8.81
N GLU A 224 -22.29 -9.44 -7.67
CA GLU A 224 -22.90 -9.97 -6.44
C GLU A 224 -22.76 -9.00 -5.24
N TYR A 225 -22.46 -7.74 -5.50
CA TYR A 225 -22.18 -6.75 -4.46
C TYR A 225 -23.28 -6.64 -3.40
N PHE A 226 -24.52 -6.93 -3.78
CA PHE A 226 -25.73 -6.83 -2.96
C PHE A 226 -26.10 -8.11 -2.20
N GLU A 227 -25.35 -9.21 -2.34
CA GLU A 227 -25.58 -10.44 -1.60
C GLU A 227 -24.55 -10.64 -0.45
N PRO A 228 -24.68 -9.91 0.68
CA PRO A 228 -23.70 -10.01 1.76
C PRO A 228 -23.71 -11.35 2.49
N VAL A 229 -24.74 -12.15 2.29
CA VAL A 229 -24.87 -13.49 2.90
C VAL A 229 -23.83 -14.46 2.35
N LYS A 230 -23.48 -14.37 1.07
CA LYS A 230 -22.42 -15.18 0.45
C LYS A 230 -21.02 -14.78 0.93
N SER A 231 -20.85 -13.56 1.44
CA SER A 231 -19.53 -13.04 1.81
C SER A 231 -18.90 -13.66 3.07
N LEU A 232 -19.69 -14.27 3.96
CA LEU A 232 -19.18 -14.88 5.20
C LEU A 232 -18.28 -16.09 4.93
N GLY A 233 -18.76 -17.03 4.11
CA GLY A 233 -17.98 -18.22 3.74
C GLY A 233 -16.76 -17.89 2.88
N GLN A 234 -16.77 -16.74 2.22
CA GLN A 234 -15.72 -16.27 1.30
C GLN A 234 -14.83 -15.17 1.89
N SER A 235 -14.98 -14.87 3.18
CA SER A 235 -14.22 -13.78 3.83
C SER A 235 -12.69 -13.90 3.67
N TRP A 236 -12.17 -15.14 3.59
CA TRP A 236 -10.75 -15.41 3.37
C TRP A 236 -10.31 -15.01 1.95
N LEU A 237 -11.14 -15.16 0.91
CA LEU A 237 -10.85 -14.72 -0.47
C LEU A 237 -10.70 -13.21 -0.56
N PHE A 238 -11.44 -12.47 0.29
CA PHE A 238 -11.40 -11.00 0.29
C PHE A 238 -10.33 -10.42 1.23
N THR A 239 -9.65 -11.26 2.01
CA THR A 239 -8.65 -10.79 2.98
C THR A 239 -7.31 -10.49 2.32
N PHE A 240 -6.80 -11.36 1.46
CA PHE A 240 -5.43 -11.29 0.92
C PHE A 240 -5.27 -11.16 -0.60
N PRO A 241 -6.25 -10.78 -1.40
CA PRO A 241 -6.11 -10.84 -2.86
C PRO A 241 -5.00 -9.91 -3.40
N LYS A 242 -4.81 -8.75 -2.78
CA LYS A 242 -3.77 -7.78 -3.18
C LYS A 242 -2.38 -8.22 -2.73
N GLU A 243 -2.28 -8.82 -1.56
CA GLU A 243 -1.04 -9.30 -0.96
C GLU A 243 -0.49 -10.50 -1.74
N THR A 244 -1.34 -11.48 -2.04
CA THR A 244 -0.97 -12.66 -2.84
C THR A 244 -0.55 -12.25 -4.24
N LEU A 245 -1.27 -11.33 -4.89
CA LEU A 245 -0.90 -10.82 -6.21
C LEU A 245 0.42 -10.04 -6.16
N GLY A 246 0.62 -9.22 -5.14
CA GLY A 246 1.87 -8.49 -4.93
C GLY A 246 3.06 -9.43 -4.73
N LEU A 247 2.89 -10.52 -3.97
CA LEU A 247 3.90 -11.56 -3.78
C LEU A 247 4.17 -12.30 -5.09
N ALA A 248 3.14 -12.72 -5.81
CA ALA A 248 3.27 -13.40 -7.10
C ALA A 248 4.07 -12.56 -8.11
N TYR A 249 3.73 -11.29 -8.25
CA TYR A 249 4.46 -10.39 -9.16
C TYR A 249 5.91 -10.17 -8.76
N ILE A 250 6.22 -10.05 -7.47
CA ILE A 250 7.61 -9.92 -7.02
C ILE A 250 8.41 -11.17 -7.37
N LEU A 251 7.88 -12.35 -7.09
CA LEU A 251 8.56 -13.60 -7.43
C LEU A 251 8.73 -13.73 -8.94
N LEU A 252 7.68 -13.51 -9.72
CA LEU A 252 7.72 -13.58 -11.18
C LEU A 252 8.76 -12.61 -11.76
N LEU A 253 8.68 -11.34 -11.41
CA LEU A 253 9.58 -10.29 -11.93
C LEU A 253 11.04 -10.53 -11.48
N ASN A 254 11.25 -10.96 -10.24
CA ASN A 254 12.59 -11.29 -9.74
C ASN A 254 13.20 -12.45 -10.51
N GLY A 255 12.44 -13.54 -10.73
CA GLY A 255 12.91 -14.68 -11.51
C GLY A 255 13.19 -14.32 -12.97
N LEU A 256 12.29 -13.56 -13.61
CA LEU A 256 12.50 -13.08 -15.00
C LEU A 256 13.71 -12.16 -15.10
N TYR A 257 13.86 -11.23 -14.16
CA TYR A 257 14.99 -10.32 -14.12
C TYR A 257 16.32 -11.09 -14.00
N GLN A 258 16.43 -11.99 -13.04
CA GLN A 258 17.67 -12.74 -12.83
C GLN A 258 17.98 -13.69 -13.99
N LYS A 259 16.96 -14.28 -14.64
CA LYS A 259 17.14 -15.22 -15.73
C LYS A 259 17.45 -14.55 -17.06
N TYR A 260 16.77 -13.44 -17.39
CA TYR A 260 16.79 -12.86 -18.74
C TYR A 260 17.28 -11.41 -18.79
N LEU A 261 16.91 -10.56 -17.82
CA LEU A 261 17.06 -9.12 -17.92
C LEU A 261 18.30 -8.56 -17.23
N LYS A 262 18.96 -9.34 -16.39
CA LYS A 262 20.16 -8.90 -15.66
C LYS A 262 21.26 -8.33 -16.54
N ARG A 263 21.36 -8.80 -17.79
CA ARG A 263 22.34 -8.34 -18.75
C ARG A 263 21.91 -7.11 -19.56
N PHE A 264 20.61 -6.86 -19.74
CA PHE A 264 20.10 -5.92 -20.73
C PHE A 264 19.52 -4.63 -20.15
N ALA A 265 18.74 -4.69 -19.07
CA ALA A 265 17.98 -3.56 -18.53
C ALA A 265 18.47 -3.04 -17.18
N ALA A 266 19.62 -3.54 -16.69
CA ALA A 266 20.07 -3.32 -15.32
C ALA A 266 20.26 -1.84 -14.95
N ASN A 267 20.73 -0.99 -15.89
CA ASN A 267 21.09 0.38 -15.56
C ASN A 267 19.88 1.33 -15.52
N LEU A 268 19.03 1.34 -16.53
CA LEU A 268 17.96 2.34 -16.66
C LEU A 268 16.89 2.19 -15.56
N ILE A 269 16.39 0.97 -15.37
CA ILE A 269 15.41 0.68 -14.32
C ILE A 269 16.02 0.86 -12.92
N SER A 270 17.29 0.51 -12.75
CA SER A 270 18.04 0.71 -11.51
C SER A 270 18.12 2.20 -11.11
N TYR A 271 18.22 3.12 -12.07
CA TYR A 271 18.24 4.55 -11.78
C TYR A 271 16.92 5.02 -11.17
N VAL A 272 15.78 4.58 -11.69
CA VAL A 272 14.46 4.88 -11.10
C VAL A 272 14.37 4.33 -9.68
N GLY A 273 14.81 3.10 -9.45
CA GLY A 273 14.81 2.48 -8.12
C GLY A 273 15.71 3.21 -7.11
N ARG A 274 16.86 3.73 -7.55
CA ARG A 274 17.78 4.53 -6.70
C ARG A 274 17.24 5.93 -6.40
N MET A 275 16.25 6.40 -7.13
CA MET A 275 15.51 7.65 -6.95
C MET A 275 14.06 7.40 -6.49
N ALA A 276 13.78 6.28 -5.81
CA ALA A 276 12.42 5.86 -5.50
C ALA A 276 11.63 6.88 -4.67
N LEU A 277 12.24 7.50 -3.65
CA LEU A 277 11.60 8.55 -2.83
C LEU A 277 11.36 9.82 -3.65
N SER A 278 12.37 10.26 -4.40
CA SER A 278 12.28 11.44 -5.27
C SER A 278 11.19 11.24 -6.34
N ASN A 279 11.17 10.09 -7.00
CA ASN A 279 10.16 9.77 -8.00
C ASN A 279 8.75 9.63 -7.41
N TYR A 280 8.61 9.10 -6.20
CA TYR A 280 7.34 9.00 -5.51
C TYR A 280 6.72 10.39 -5.24
N ILE A 281 7.51 11.31 -4.68
CA ILE A 281 7.06 12.67 -4.42
C ILE A 281 6.81 13.43 -5.73
N LEU A 282 7.70 13.31 -6.70
CA LEU A 282 7.56 13.92 -8.02
C LEU A 282 6.27 13.48 -8.72
N GLN A 283 5.95 12.19 -8.70
CA GLN A 283 4.71 11.67 -9.26
C GLN A 283 3.48 12.33 -8.63
N SER A 284 3.45 12.46 -7.32
CA SER A 284 2.33 13.10 -6.61
C SER A 284 2.21 14.58 -6.96
N ILE A 285 3.32 15.30 -7.10
CA ILE A 285 3.33 16.70 -7.54
C ILE A 285 2.79 16.81 -8.98
N ILE A 286 3.27 16.00 -9.91
CA ILE A 286 2.81 16.00 -11.30
C ILE A 286 1.31 15.70 -11.39
N CYS A 287 0.84 14.65 -10.69
CA CYS A 287 -0.57 14.32 -10.65
C CYS A 287 -1.42 15.46 -10.02
N GLY A 288 -0.92 16.09 -8.97
CA GLY A 288 -1.59 17.25 -8.36
C GLY A 288 -1.71 18.43 -9.33
N LEU A 289 -0.65 18.75 -10.07
CA LEU A 289 -0.66 19.81 -11.08
C LEU A 289 -1.57 19.50 -12.28
N ILE A 290 -1.74 18.23 -12.64
CA ILE A 290 -2.61 17.85 -13.75
C ILE A 290 -4.08 17.83 -13.32
N PHE A 291 -4.38 17.18 -12.19
CA PHE A 291 -5.75 16.86 -11.83
C PHE A 291 -6.41 17.86 -10.89
N TYR A 292 -5.67 18.52 -9.98
CA TYR A 292 -6.26 19.43 -9.00
C TYR A 292 -6.49 20.83 -9.56
N GLY A 293 -7.46 21.56 -8.97
CA GLY A 293 -7.88 22.88 -9.42
C GLY A 293 -6.80 23.96 -9.31
N TYR A 294 -5.82 23.80 -8.44
CA TYR A 294 -4.67 24.71 -8.39
C TYR A 294 -3.69 24.53 -9.57
N GLY A 295 -3.87 23.50 -10.37
CA GLY A 295 -3.14 23.26 -11.61
C GLY A 295 -4.07 23.32 -12.82
N LEU A 296 -4.10 22.24 -13.61
CA LEU A 296 -4.93 22.16 -14.83
C LEU A 296 -6.40 21.77 -14.57
N GLY A 297 -6.77 21.37 -13.35
CA GLY A 297 -8.14 21.06 -12.94
C GLY A 297 -8.79 19.88 -13.68
N LYS A 298 -8.01 18.93 -14.16
CA LYS A 298 -8.48 17.82 -15.01
C LYS A 298 -9.07 16.63 -14.23
N TYR A 299 -9.49 16.83 -12.99
CA TYR A 299 -10.07 15.79 -12.14
C TYR A 299 -11.42 15.31 -12.69
N ASN A 300 -11.62 13.99 -12.73
CA ASN A 300 -12.83 13.31 -13.21
C ASN A 300 -13.26 13.61 -14.66
N GLN A 301 -12.36 14.13 -15.50
CA GLN A 301 -12.65 14.46 -16.91
C GLN A 301 -12.26 13.34 -17.88
N TYR A 302 -11.53 12.32 -17.41
CA TYR A 302 -10.99 11.25 -18.25
C TYR A 302 -11.55 9.88 -17.87
N SER A 303 -11.77 9.05 -18.88
CA SER A 303 -12.08 7.63 -18.71
C SER A 303 -10.88 6.87 -18.15
N ARG A 304 -11.12 5.65 -17.62
CA ARG A 304 -10.03 4.79 -17.12
C ARG A 304 -9.00 4.44 -18.20
N ALA A 305 -9.42 4.33 -19.46
CA ALA A 305 -8.52 4.05 -20.58
C ALA A 305 -7.61 5.25 -20.87
N GLU A 306 -8.16 6.47 -20.87
CA GLU A 306 -7.38 7.69 -21.08
C GLU A 306 -6.38 7.93 -19.95
N LEU A 307 -6.73 7.60 -18.72
CA LEU A 307 -5.81 7.68 -17.58
C LEU A 307 -4.56 6.79 -17.76
N LEU A 308 -4.64 5.69 -18.51
CA LEU A 308 -3.46 4.88 -18.82
C LEU A 308 -2.41 5.64 -19.65
N LEU A 309 -2.84 6.56 -20.52
CA LEU A 309 -1.90 7.41 -21.27
C LEU A 309 -1.11 8.32 -20.31
N PHE A 310 -1.78 8.92 -19.33
CA PHE A 310 -1.09 9.73 -18.31
C PHE A 310 -0.09 8.89 -17.51
N VAL A 311 -0.43 7.66 -17.15
CA VAL A 311 0.50 6.74 -16.47
C VAL A 311 1.75 6.50 -17.32
N ILE A 312 1.60 6.19 -18.62
CA ILE A 312 2.72 5.95 -19.53
C ILE A 312 3.58 7.20 -19.67
N ILE A 313 2.97 8.38 -19.88
CA ILE A 313 3.69 9.65 -20.02
C ILE A 313 4.49 9.96 -18.73
N ILE A 314 3.88 9.81 -17.57
CA ILE A 314 4.55 10.05 -16.28
C ILE A 314 5.72 9.08 -16.09
N TRP A 315 5.57 7.80 -16.43
CA TRP A 315 6.64 6.82 -16.35
C TRP A 315 7.81 7.15 -17.28
N LEU A 316 7.53 7.53 -18.53
CA LEU A 316 8.57 7.95 -19.47
C LEU A 316 9.30 9.20 -18.98
N LEU A 317 8.58 10.17 -18.42
CA LEU A 317 9.15 11.36 -17.82
C LEU A 317 10.05 11.01 -16.63
N GLN A 318 9.59 10.16 -15.71
CA GLN A 318 10.37 9.70 -14.55
C GLN A 318 11.62 8.92 -14.97
N LEU A 319 11.52 8.06 -15.98
CA LEU A 319 12.66 7.35 -16.57
C LEU A 319 13.69 8.35 -17.11
N SER A 320 13.25 9.33 -17.88
CA SER A 320 14.13 10.36 -18.47
C SER A 320 14.81 11.20 -17.39
N ILE A 321 14.05 11.72 -16.45
CA ILE A 321 14.59 12.52 -15.32
C ILE A 321 15.60 11.70 -14.51
N SER A 322 15.25 10.45 -14.20
CA SER A 322 16.14 9.56 -13.42
C SER A 322 17.42 9.27 -14.17
N TRP A 323 17.34 9.04 -15.48
CA TRP A 323 18.50 8.80 -16.34
C TRP A 323 19.44 10.01 -16.40
N PHE A 324 18.91 11.22 -16.64
CA PHE A 324 19.71 12.46 -16.68
C PHE A 324 20.35 12.77 -15.32
N TRP A 325 19.57 12.64 -14.22
CA TRP A 325 20.05 12.91 -12.88
C TRP A 325 21.15 11.96 -12.45
N MET A 326 20.95 10.66 -12.65
CA MET A 326 21.88 9.62 -12.22
C MET A 326 23.19 9.57 -13.02
N ARG A 327 23.28 10.28 -14.14
CA ARG A 327 24.56 10.51 -14.84
C ARG A 327 25.47 11.47 -14.10
N LYS A 328 24.90 12.42 -13.38
CA LYS A 328 25.65 13.46 -12.67
C LYS A 328 25.77 13.18 -11.18
N PHE A 329 24.80 12.52 -10.59
CA PHE A 329 24.70 12.30 -9.16
C PHE A 329 24.56 10.83 -8.81
N ALA A 330 25.14 10.40 -7.69
CA ALA A 330 25.08 9.00 -7.24
C ALA A 330 23.74 8.61 -6.59
N GLN A 331 22.89 9.58 -6.22
CA GLN A 331 21.63 9.40 -5.49
C GLN A 331 20.61 10.46 -5.94
N GLY A 332 19.33 10.18 -5.78
CA GLY A 332 18.28 11.16 -5.99
C GLY A 332 18.35 12.32 -4.98
N PRO A 333 17.73 13.46 -5.28
CA PRO A 333 17.81 14.66 -4.43
C PRO A 333 17.25 14.44 -3.03
N LEU A 334 16.07 13.81 -2.91
CA LEU A 334 15.44 13.52 -1.62
C LEU A 334 16.15 12.40 -0.88
N GLU A 335 16.67 11.39 -1.58
CA GLU A 335 17.50 10.34 -1.00
C GLU A 335 18.79 10.91 -0.40
N LYS A 336 19.43 11.86 -1.08
CA LYS A 336 20.63 12.55 -0.59
C LYS A 336 20.31 13.38 0.67
N LEU A 337 19.20 14.11 0.66
CA LEU A 337 18.73 14.87 1.82
C LEU A 337 18.43 13.95 3.00
N TRP A 338 17.63 12.90 2.77
CA TRP A 338 17.28 11.91 3.79
C TRP A 338 18.52 11.24 4.40
N ARG A 339 19.49 10.88 3.56
CA ARG A 339 20.76 10.32 4.03
C ARG A 339 21.55 11.33 4.87
N LYS A 340 21.64 12.59 4.43
CA LYS A 340 22.31 13.65 5.19
C LYS A 340 21.71 13.79 6.58
N LEU A 341 20.39 13.93 6.67
CA LEU A 341 19.64 14.07 7.92
C LEU A 341 19.74 12.82 8.82
N THR A 342 19.83 11.63 8.22
CA THR A 342 19.99 10.37 8.97
C THR A 342 21.33 10.28 9.70
N TYR A 343 22.42 10.73 9.07
CA TYR A 343 23.77 10.55 9.60
C TYR A 343 24.32 11.77 10.33
N GLN A 344 23.72 12.94 10.19
CA GLN A 344 24.09 14.11 11.01
C GLN A 344 23.50 13.95 12.41
N PRO A 345 24.33 14.08 13.49
CA PRO A 345 23.78 14.13 14.85
C PRO A 345 22.88 15.37 15.01
N PHE A 346 21.85 15.27 15.82
CA PHE A 346 21.15 16.45 16.33
C PHE A 346 22.17 17.21 17.21
N GLN A 347 22.48 18.44 16.84
CA GLN A 347 23.24 19.36 17.67
C GLN A 347 22.37 19.90 18.77
#